data_a8fec51b7d0317bf3913b141c30f85da
#
_entry.id   a8fec51b7d0317bf3913b141c30f85da
#
_cell.length_a   1.000
_cell.length_b   1.000
_cell.length_c   1.000
_cell.angle_alpha   90.00
_cell.angle_beta   90.00
_cell.angle_gamma   90.00
#
_symmetry.space_group_name_H-M   'P 1'
#
loop_
_entity.id
_entity.type
_entity.pdbx_description
1 polymer ?
#
loop_
_entity_poly.entity_id
_entity_poly.type
_entity_poly.pdbx_seq_one_letter_code
_entity_poly.pdbx_strand_id
1 'polypeptide(L)'
;MAACSSGTRIVGCILVFALVVQLYIDMEGTKISFGRVKTFVMNMFKAPKKILSVLVCPLGAFAYMAFLNFFCGDAWAYKNVQIAWREDEYFPIIGVLWKACTGQIEPRYTYMGWFCIAILILYGYMFYRKYYSMAVFGIISLLVPLTSHVMSTCRFTAGTYVAFVGVYDILTRCNKAVRYIIMAVLIA
;
A
#
# COMPACT_ATOMS: atom_id res chain seq x y z
N MET A 1 -3.94 0.53 17.54
CA MET A 1 -4.06 1.21 16.24
C MET A 1 -3.90 0.26 15.05
N ALA A 2 -2.77 -0.46 14.89
CA ALA A 2 -2.54 -1.34 13.74
C ALA A 2 -3.59 -2.46 13.56
N ALA A 3 -3.98 -3.16 14.66
CA ALA A 3 -5.05 -4.16 14.62
C ALA A 3 -6.42 -3.57 14.23
N CYS A 4 -6.73 -2.35 14.67
CA CYS A 4 -7.96 -1.67 14.27
C CYS A 4 -7.96 -1.35 12.77
N SER A 5 -6.82 -0.93 12.23
CA SER A 5 -6.67 -0.67 10.79
C SER A 5 -6.91 -1.92 9.95
N SER A 6 -6.38 -3.08 10.38
CA SER A 6 -6.59 -4.35 9.67
C SER A 6 -8.01 -4.90 9.83
N GLY A 7 -8.68 -4.61 10.96
CA GLY A 7 -10.08 -4.98 11.19
C GLY A 7 -11.07 -4.16 10.38
N THR A 8 -10.77 -2.90 10.08
CA THR A 8 -11.63 -2.04 9.25
C THR A 8 -11.44 -2.28 7.75
N ARG A 9 -10.22 -2.62 7.35
CA ARG A 9 -9.87 -2.97 5.96
C ARG A 9 -8.76 -4.00 5.94
N ILE A 10 -8.94 -5.09 5.20
CA ILE A 10 -7.92 -6.13 5.02
C ILE A 10 -6.60 -5.56 4.50
N VAL A 11 -6.66 -4.52 3.66
CA VAL A 11 -5.48 -3.77 3.21
C VAL A 11 -4.66 -3.21 4.38
N GLY A 12 -5.26 -2.99 5.55
CA GLY A 12 -4.54 -2.62 6.77
C GLY A 12 -3.48 -3.65 7.20
N CYS A 13 -3.62 -4.93 6.81
CA CYS A 13 -2.59 -5.95 7.04
C CYS A 13 -1.26 -5.60 6.32
N ILE A 14 -1.30 -4.85 5.24
CA ILE A 14 -0.12 -4.41 4.48
C ILE A 14 0.81 -3.55 5.35
N LEU A 15 0.28 -2.93 6.40
CA LEU A 15 1.08 -2.17 7.37
C LEU A 15 2.19 -3.03 8.01
N VAL A 16 2.02 -4.35 8.07
CA VAL A 16 3.07 -5.29 8.53
C VAL A 16 4.37 -5.08 7.76
N PHE A 17 4.30 -4.93 6.43
CA PHE A 17 5.51 -4.75 5.61
C PHE A 17 6.22 -3.45 5.93
N ALA A 18 5.47 -2.36 6.12
CA ALA A 18 6.04 -1.08 6.53
C ALA A 18 6.70 -1.15 7.92
N LEU A 19 6.05 -1.83 8.87
CA LEU A 19 6.58 -2.03 10.22
C LEU A 19 7.86 -2.86 10.20
N VAL A 20 7.91 -3.95 9.41
CA VAL A 20 9.12 -4.78 9.26
C VAL A 20 10.26 -3.97 8.66
N VAL A 21 9.99 -3.19 7.60
CA VAL A 21 11.01 -2.32 6.99
C VAL A 21 11.51 -1.27 7.99
N GLN A 22 10.60 -0.65 8.76
CA GLN A 22 11.00 0.33 9.76
C GLN A 22 11.84 -0.32 10.87
N LEU A 23 11.43 -1.46 11.39
CA LEU A 23 12.20 -2.21 12.39
C LEU A 23 13.58 -2.63 11.88
N TYR A 24 13.67 -3.02 10.60
CA TYR A 24 14.96 -3.33 9.98
C TYR A 24 15.87 -2.11 9.95
N ILE A 25 15.35 -0.95 9.54
CA ILE A 25 16.11 0.30 9.47
C ILE A 25 16.57 0.74 10.87
N ASP A 26 15.72 0.60 11.87
CA ASP A 26 16.02 0.99 13.25
C ASP A 26 17.08 0.09 13.91
N MET A 27 17.18 -1.18 13.49
CA MET A 27 18.12 -2.15 14.07
C MET A 27 19.43 -2.28 13.30
N GLU A 28 19.39 -2.25 11.98
CA GLU A 28 20.54 -2.59 11.10
C GLU A 28 20.96 -1.42 10.18
N GLY A 29 20.13 -0.36 10.16
CA GLY A 29 20.33 0.80 9.29
C GLY A 29 19.80 0.57 7.86
N THR A 30 20.08 1.53 6.97
CA THR A 30 19.48 1.59 5.62
C THR A 30 20.17 0.70 4.59
N LYS A 31 21.34 0.13 4.90
CA LYS A 31 22.04 -0.73 3.94
C LYS A 31 21.54 -2.15 4.01
N ILE A 32 21.04 -2.66 2.89
CA ILE A 32 20.60 -4.06 2.78
C ILE A 32 21.80 -4.93 2.39
N SER A 33 22.09 -5.93 3.24
CA SER A 33 23.08 -6.98 2.97
C SER A 33 22.56 -8.29 3.52
N PHE A 34 22.87 -9.40 2.86
CA PHE A 34 22.43 -10.72 3.29
C PHE A 34 22.80 -11.03 4.75
N GLY A 35 24.04 -10.67 5.17
CA GLY A 35 24.49 -10.81 6.55
C GLY A 35 23.63 -10.01 7.53
N ARG A 36 23.27 -8.76 7.21
CA ARG A 36 22.41 -7.92 8.06
C ARG A 36 20.98 -8.42 8.14
N VAL A 37 20.42 -8.93 7.04
CA VAL A 37 19.09 -9.56 7.06
C VAL A 37 19.10 -10.77 8.00
N LYS A 38 20.13 -11.61 7.95
CA LYS A 38 20.28 -12.74 8.89
C LYS A 38 20.35 -12.26 10.34
N THR A 39 21.18 -11.24 10.61
CA THR A 39 21.32 -10.65 11.94
C THR A 39 20.00 -10.05 12.43
N PHE A 40 19.29 -9.33 11.56
CA PHE A 40 17.97 -8.78 11.86
C PHE A 40 16.98 -9.88 12.29
N VAL A 41 16.86 -10.96 11.52
CA VAL A 41 15.98 -12.08 11.85
C VAL A 41 16.36 -12.68 13.21
N MET A 42 17.65 -12.92 13.47
CA MET A 42 18.10 -13.44 14.77
C MET A 42 17.80 -12.48 15.92
N ASN A 43 18.00 -11.18 15.72
CA ASN A 43 17.73 -10.15 16.73
C ASN A 43 16.24 -9.96 16.98
N MET A 44 15.39 -10.15 15.96
CA MET A 44 13.94 -10.17 16.13
C MET A 44 13.52 -11.28 17.09
N PHE A 45 14.04 -12.50 16.95
CA PHE A 45 13.72 -13.61 17.87
C PHE A 45 14.17 -13.35 19.32
N LYS A 46 15.23 -12.54 19.52
CA LYS A 46 15.67 -12.12 20.86
C LYS A 46 14.83 -10.99 21.47
N ALA A 47 14.00 -10.33 20.66
CA ALA A 47 13.21 -9.18 21.08
C ALA A 47 11.68 -9.46 20.96
N PRO A 48 11.07 -10.25 21.87
CA PRO A 48 9.69 -10.72 21.74
C PRO A 48 8.67 -9.57 21.66
N LYS A 49 8.93 -8.43 22.27
CA LYS A 49 8.06 -7.24 22.17
C LYS A 49 7.98 -6.70 20.75
N LYS A 50 9.06 -6.77 19.97
CA LYS A 50 9.09 -6.32 18.56
C LYS A 50 8.36 -7.29 17.66
N ILE A 51 8.52 -8.60 17.88
CA ILE A 51 7.72 -9.62 17.17
C ILE A 51 6.25 -9.43 17.46
N LEU A 52 5.88 -9.26 18.71
CA LEU A 52 4.49 -9.05 19.12
C LEU A 52 3.88 -7.82 18.42
N SER A 53 4.62 -6.71 18.28
CA SER A 53 4.12 -5.51 17.60
C SER A 53 3.79 -5.76 16.12
N VAL A 54 4.54 -6.64 15.46
CA VAL A 54 4.28 -7.04 14.06
C VAL A 54 3.11 -8.01 13.99
N LEU A 55 3.03 -9.00 14.88
CA LEU A 55 1.97 -10.01 14.92
C LEU A 55 0.61 -9.43 15.32
N VAL A 56 0.57 -8.38 16.11
CA VAL A 56 -0.69 -7.68 16.47
C VAL A 56 -1.34 -7.01 15.25
N CYS A 57 -0.56 -6.63 14.24
CA CYS A 57 -1.10 -5.94 13.07
C CYS A 57 -2.18 -6.72 12.32
N PRO A 58 -2.01 -8.01 11.96
CA PRO A 58 -3.03 -8.79 11.25
C PRO A 58 -4.18 -9.30 12.15
N LEU A 59 -4.09 -9.18 13.48
CA LEU A 59 -5.10 -9.70 14.40
C LEU A 59 -6.51 -9.16 14.12
N GLY A 60 -6.63 -7.90 13.70
CA GLY A 60 -7.93 -7.32 13.36
C GLY A 60 -8.58 -8.02 12.15
N ALA A 61 -7.79 -8.39 11.14
CA ALA A 61 -8.30 -9.14 10.00
C ALA A 61 -8.68 -10.57 10.39
N PHE A 62 -7.89 -11.25 11.22
CA PHE A 62 -8.25 -12.57 11.73
C PHE A 62 -9.51 -12.52 12.58
N ALA A 63 -9.68 -11.51 13.44
CA ALA A 63 -10.92 -11.32 14.21
C ALA A 63 -12.13 -11.10 13.28
N TYR A 64 -11.96 -10.33 12.20
CA TYR A 64 -13.01 -10.13 11.21
C TYR A 64 -13.33 -11.42 10.45
N MET A 65 -12.34 -12.21 10.06
CA MET A 65 -12.56 -13.51 9.40
C MET A 65 -13.26 -14.50 10.34
N ALA A 66 -12.89 -14.53 11.63
CA ALA A 66 -13.55 -15.35 12.63
C ALA A 66 -15.04 -14.93 12.82
N PHE A 67 -15.29 -13.63 12.84
CA PHE A 67 -16.65 -13.08 12.88
C PHE A 67 -17.46 -13.52 11.66
N LEU A 68 -16.92 -13.42 10.43
CA LEU A 68 -17.61 -13.88 9.21
C LEU A 68 -17.88 -15.38 9.24
N ASN A 69 -16.92 -16.15 9.71
CA ASN A 69 -17.11 -17.60 9.84
C ASN A 69 -18.24 -17.95 10.82
N PHE A 70 -18.35 -17.21 11.92
CA PHE A 70 -19.40 -17.40 12.91
C PHE A 70 -20.79 -17.02 12.38
N PHE A 71 -20.91 -15.87 11.67
CA PHE A 71 -22.19 -15.36 11.20
C PHE A 71 -22.64 -15.92 9.85
N CYS A 72 -21.72 -16.14 8.91
CA CYS A 72 -22.00 -16.52 7.53
C CYS A 72 -21.57 -17.96 7.21
N GLY A 73 -20.89 -18.65 8.14
CA GLY A 73 -20.33 -19.97 7.89
C GLY A 73 -19.13 -19.98 6.93
N ASP A 74 -18.66 -18.81 6.49
CA ASP A 74 -17.56 -18.66 5.53
C ASP A 74 -16.62 -17.53 5.94
N ALA A 75 -15.41 -17.88 6.38
CA ALA A 75 -14.37 -16.91 6.75
C ALA A 75 -13.92 -16.03 5.57
N TRP A 76 -14.12 -16.50 4.32
CA TRP A 76 -13.74 -15.81 3.09
C TRP A 76 -14.90 -15.11 2.42
N ALA A 77 -16.06 -15.01 3.08
CA ALA A 77 -17.27 -14.38 2.52
C ALA A 77 -16.98 -13.01 1.88
N TYR A 78 -16.11 -12.19 2.49
CA TYR A 78 -15.72 -10.89 1.93
C TYR A 78 -15.03 -10.99 0.56
N LYS A 79 -14.27 -12.07 0.31
CA LYS A 79 -13.62 -12.33 -0.99
C LYS A 79 -14.64 -12.89 -1.98
N ASN A 80 -15.45 -13.83 -1.54
CA ASN A 80 -16.44 -14.48 -2.39
C ASN A 80 -17.50 -13.51 -2.91
N VAL A 81 -17.93 -12.54 -2.07
CA VAL A 81 -18.82 -11.45 -2.51
C VAL A 81 -18.16 -10.55 -3.55
N GLN A 82 -16.85 -10.37 -3.51
CA GLN A 82 -16.16 -9.56 -4.52
C GLN A 82 -16.16 -10.19 -5.91
N ILE A 83 -16.24 -11.51 -6.02
CA ILE A 83 -16.34 -12.23 -7.30
C ILE A 83 -17.61 -11.80 -8.05
N ALA A 84 -18.71 -11.55 -7.33
CA ALA A 84 -19.97 -11.07 -7.93
C ALA A 84 -19.85 -9.67 -8.59
N TRP A 85 -18.85 -8.89 -8.23
CA TRP A 85 -18.64 -7.52 -8.72
C TRP A 85 -17.44 -7.40 -9.67
N ARG A 86 -16.61 -8.44 -9.76
CA ARG A 86 -15.38 -8.47 -10.54
C ARG A 86 -15.44 -9.68 -11.45
N GLU A 87 -15.24 -9.46 -12.71
CA GLU A 87 -14.99 -10.54 -13.67
C GLU A 87 -13.79 -11.36 -13.16
N ASP A 88 -13.90 -12.68 -13.21
CA ASP A 88 -12.94 -13.64 -12.59
C ASP A 88 -11.53 -13.63 -13.21
N GLU A 89 -11.18 -12.67 -14.04
CA GLU A 89 -9.90 -12.60 -14.69
C GLU A 89 -8.86 -11.87 -13.81
N TYR A 90 -8.02 -12.64 -13.16
CA TYR A 90 -6.78 -12.11 -12.56
C TYR A 90 -5.76 -11.83 -13.67
N PHE A 91 -5.58 -10.56 -14.00
CA PHE A 91 -4.53 -10.14 -14.91
C PHE A 91 -3.22 -9.87 -14.14
N PRO A 92 -2.04 -10.15 -14.76
CA PRO A 92 -0.79 -9.66 -14.20
C PRO A 92 -0.86 -8.13 -14.10
N ILE A 93 -0.37 -7.56 -12.97
CA ILE A 93 -0.42 -6.12 -12.65
C ILE A 93 0.02 -5.25 -13.83
N ILE A 94 1.09 -5.66 -14.52
CA ILE A 94 1.61 -4.96 -15.71
C ILE A 94 0.58 -4.96 -16.83
N GLY A 95 -0.11 -6.08 -17.05
CA GLY A 95 -1.15 -6.19 -18.07
C GLY A 95 -2.36 -5.30 -17.78
N VAL A 96 -2.79 -5.21 -16.52
CA VAL A 96 -3.88 -4.31 -16.10
C VAL A 96 -3.50 -2.84 -16.33
N LEU A 97 -2.29 -2.45 -15.94
CA LEU A 97 -1.79 -1.09 -16.17
C LEU A 97 -1.68 -0.77 -17.67
N TRP A 98 -1.12 -1.70 -18.45
CA TRP A 98 -0.98 -1.51 -19.89
C TRP A 98 -2.34 -1.32 -20.56
N LYS A 99 -3.27 -2.23 -20.33
CA LYS A 99 -4.64 -2.14 -20.87
C LYS A 99 -5.35 -0.86 -20.45
N ALA A 100 -5.19 -0.43 -19.21
CA ALA A 100 -5.76 0.82 -18.72
C ALA A 100 -5.14 2.03 -19.44
N CYS A 101 -3.81 2.14 -19.50
CA CYS A 101 -3.12 3.28 -20.12
C CYS A 101 -3.35 3.39 -21.63
N THR A 102 -3.57 2.26 -22.30
CA THR A 102 -3.84 2.21 -23.76
C THR A 102 -5.32 2.34 -24.11
N GLY A 103 -6.21 2.47 -23.11
CA GLY A 103 -7.65 2.58 -23.33
C GLY A 103 -8.32 1.29 -23.82
N GLN A 104 -7.66 0.14 -23.68
CA GLN A 104 -8.21 -1.18 -24.07
C GLN A 104 -9.28 -1.69 -23.10
N ILE A 105 -9.32 -1.13 -21.89
CA ILE A 105 -10.46 -1.23 -20.99
C ILE A 105 -11.41 -0.07 -21.35
N GLU A 106 -12.36 0.29 -20.58
CA GLU A 106 -13.18 1.47 -20.84
C GLU A 106 -12.36 2.77 -20.80
N PRO A 107 -12.61 3.74 -21.73
CA PRO A 107 -11.87 5.01 -21.78
C PRO A 107 -11.83 5.78 -20.47
N ARG A 108 -12.88 5.65 -19.62
CA ARG A 108 -12.94 6.27 -18.29
C ARG A 108 -11.86 5.77 -17.33
N TYR A 109 -11.22 4.63 -17.59
CA TYR A 109 -10.16 4.11 -16.74
C TYR A 109 -8.76 4.51 -17.20
N THR A 110 -8.63 5.15 -18.36
CA THR A 110 -7.33 5.57 -18.89
C THR A 110 -6.65 6.58 -17.96
N TYR A 111 -7.40 7.55 -17.41
CA TYR A 111 -6.84 8.48 -16.44
C TYR A 111 -6.40 7.79 -15.15
N MET A 112 -7.11 6.73 -14.72
CA MET A 112 -6.70 5.95 -13.53
C MET A 112 -5.41 5.18 -13.77
N GLY A 113 -5.19 4.65 -14.97
CA GLY A 113 -3.93 4.01 -15.34
C GLY A 113 -2.75 4.99 -15.27
N TRP A 114 -2.89 6.18 -15.85
CA TRP A 114 -1.87 7.22 -15.78
C TRP A 114 -1.66 7.75 -14.36
N PHE A 115 -2.73 7.87 -13.59
CA PHE A 115 -2.64 8.19 -12.16
C PHE A 115 -1.81 7.15 -11.40
N CYS A 116 -2.01 5.85 -11.63
CA CYS A 116 -1.20 4.80 -11.01
C CYS A 116 0.29 4.94 -11.33
N ILE A 117 0.63 5.25 -12.60
CA ILE A 117 2.02 5.48 -13.00
C ILE A 117 2.59 6.69 -12.26
N ALA A 118 1.87 7.80 -12.20
CA ALA A 118 2.31 8.99 -11.48
C ALA A 118 2.57 8.72 -9.99
N ILE A 119 1.68 7.95 -9.34
CA ILE A 119 1.83 7.55 -7.93
C ILE A 119 3.02 6.59 -7.74
N LEU A 120 3.27 5.66 -8.67
CA LEU A 120 4.46 4.80 -8.60
C LEU A 120 5.75 5.61 -8.71
N ILE A 121 5.78 6.61 -9.59
CA ILE A 121 6.92 7.54 -9.70
C ILE A 121 7.10 8.32 -8.38
N LEU A 122 6.00 8.80 -7.78
CA LEU A 122 6.03 9.48 -6.49
C LEU A 122 6.60 8.58 -5.39
N TYR A 123 6.19 7.32 -5.33
CA TYR A 123 6.73 6.37 -4.34
C TYR A 123 8.19 6.03 -4.63
N GLY A 124 8.62 5.97 -5.89
CA GLY A 124 10.03 5.87 -6.27
C GLY A 124 10.85 7.08 -5.79
N TYR A 125 10.31 8.29 -5.93
CA TYR A 125 10.90 9.51 -5.35
C TYR A 125 11.00 9.41 -3.82
N MET A 126 9.99 8.90 -3.14
CA MET A 126 10.03 8.71 -1.67
C MET A 126 11.12 7.72 -1.26
N PHE A 127 11.38 6.66 -2.06
CA PHE A 127 12.53 5.77 -1.87
C PHE A 127 13.86 6.53 -1.95
N TYR A 128 14.02 7.36 -2.97
CA TYR A 128 15.21 8.21 -3.11
C TYR A 128 15.38 9.15 -1.90
N ARG A 129 14.26 9.64 -1.36
CA ARG A 129 14.21 10.49 -0.16
C ARG A 129 14.39 9.73 1.16
N LYS A 130 14.61 8.42 1.12
CA LYS A 130 14.79 7.53 2.29
C LYS A 130 13.53 7.34 3.17
N TYR A 131 12.34 7.64 2.66
CA TYR A 131 11.06 7.30 3.31
C TYR A 131 10.67 5.85 3.03
N TYR A 132 11.57 4.90 3.27
CA TYR A 132 11.46 3.51 2.81
C TYR A 132 10.20 2.80 3.30
N SER A 133 9.89 2.88 4.60
CA SER A 133 8.72 2.21 5.18
C SER A 133 7.40 2.73 4.62
N MET A 134 7.29 4.06 4.43
CA MET A 134 6.11 4.69 3.83
C MET A 134 5.99 4.32 2.35
N ALA A 135 7.09 4.36 1.60
CA ALA A 135 7.10 4.01 0.18
C ALA A 135 6.70 2.54 -0.04
N VAL A 136 7.23 1.61 0.76
CA VAL A 136 6.83 0.19 0.72
C VAL A 136 5.34 0.03 1.00
N PHE A 137 4.83 0.70 2.04
CA PHE A 137 3.39 0.67 2.34
C PHE A 137 2.54 1.20 1.18
N GLY A 138 2.92 2.34 0.62
CA GLY A 138 2.22 2.95 -0.50
C GLY A 138 2.22 2.06 -1.75
N ILE A 139 3.38 1.51 -2.12
CA ILE A 139 3.52 0.62 -3.28
C ILE A 139 2.65 -0.62 -3.11
N ILE A 140 2.75 -1.33 -1.99
CA ILE A 140 1.98 -2.57 -1.79
C ILE A 140 0.49 -2.25 -1.75
N SER A 141 0.08 -1.15 -1.09
CA SER A 141 -1.32 -0.70 -1.05
C SER A 141 -1.87 -0.36 -2.44
N LEU A 142 -1.04 0.13 -3.37
CA LEU A 142 -1.41 0.39 -4.74
C LEU A 142 -1.46 -0.90 -5.57
N LEU A 143 -0.51 -1.82 -5.37
CA LEU A 143 -0.41 -3.04 -6.15
C LEU A 143 -1.56 -4.03 -5.85
N VAL A 144 -2.05 -4.09 -4.60
CA VAL A 144 -3.14 -5.01 -4.23
C VAL A 144 -4.41 -4.80 -5.06
N PRO A 145 -4.98 -3.59 -5.21
CA PRO A 145 -6.14 -3.42 -6.08
C PRO A 145 -5.83 -3.66 -7.57
N LEU A 146 -4.60 -3.41 -8.02
CA LEU A 146 -4.17 -3.63 -9.40
C LEU A 146 -4.10 -5.13 -9.79
N THR A 147 -4.14 -6.06 -8.85
CA THR A 147 -4.26 -7.49 -9.18
C THR A 147 -5.60 -7.86 -9.80
N SER A 148 -6.59 -7.01 -9.68
CA SER A 148 -7.93 -7.24 -10.21
C SER A 148 -8.38 -6.17 -11.21
N HIS A 149 -8.34 -4.89 -10.83
CA HIS A 149 -8.82 -3.79 -11.67
C HIS A 149 -8.31 -2.42 -11.20
N VAL A 150 -8.21 -1.44 -12.11
CA VAL A 150 -7.78 -0.06 -11.79
C VAL A 150 -8.84 0.79 -11.06
N MET A 151 -10.10 0.38 -11.08
CA MET A 151 -11.26 1.18 -10.62
C MET A 151 -11.11 1.76 -9.19
N SER A 152 -10.49 1.04 -8.28
CA SER A 152 -10.40 1.45 -6.88
C SER A 152 -9.08 2.12 -6.48
N THR A 153 -8.13 2.26 -7.40
CA THR A 153 -6.76 2.70 -7.09
C THR A 153 -6.69 4.10 -6.50
N CYS A 154 -7.45 5.06 -7.04
CA CYS A 154 -7.49 6.44 -6.51
C CYS A 154 -7.97 6.47 -5.04
N ARG A 155 -9.01 5.69 -4.72
CA ARG A 155 -9.56 5.61 -3.36
C ARG A 155 -8.58 4.95 -2.38
N PHE A 156 -7.86 3.91 -2.81
CA PHE A 156 -6.84 3.27 -1.98
C PHE A 156 -5.65 4.19 -1.76
N THR A 157 -5.20 4.91 -2.78
CA THR A 157 -4.09 5.86 -2.68
C THR A 157 -4.43 7.02 -1.74
N ALA A 158 -5.62 7.61 -1.88
CA ALA A 158 -6.09 8.68 -1.00
C ALA A 158 -6.24 8.19 0.46
N GLY A 159 -6.75 6.96 0.65
CA GLY A 159 -6.97 6.39 1.98
C GLY A 159 -5.68 6.01 2.73
N THR A 160 -4.54 5.94 2.07
CA THR A 160 -3.26 5.59 2.70
C THR A 160 -2.42 6.78 3.15
N TYR A 161 -2.85 8.03 2.92
CA TYR A 161 -2.15 9.29 3.22
C TYR A 161 -0.71 9.41 2.69
N VAL A 162 -0.06 8.32 2.35
CA VAL A 162 1.37 8.27 1.96
C VAL A 162 1.66 9.16 0.75
N ALA A 163 0.77 9.16 -0.25
CA ALA A 163 0.90 10.02 -1.42
C ALA A 163 0.93 11.51 -1.03
N PHE A 164 0.11 11.91 -0.06
CA PHE A 164 0.08 13.29 0.43
C PHE A 164 1.40 13.70 1.09
N VAL A 165 2.04 12.76 1.84
CA VAL A 165 3.37 13.01 2.43
C VAL A 165 4.41 13.22 1.33
N GLY A 166 4.38 12.41 0.26
CA GLY A 166 5.29 12.55 -0.87
C GLY A 166 5.09 13.88 -1.62
N VAL A 167 3.84 14.25 -1.89
CA VAL A 167 3.49 15.55 -2.50
C VAL A 167 3.92 16.71 -1.61
N TYR A 168 3.68 16.62 -0.31
CA TYR A 168 4.11 17.64 0.65
C TYR A 168 5.64 17.82 0.66
N ASP A 169 6.44 16.75 0.65
CA ASP A 169 7.90 16.84 0.58
C ASP A 169 8.36 17.55 -0.70
N ILE A 170 7.71 17.27 -1.85
CA ILE A 170 7.97 17.98 -3.10
C ILE A 170 7.62 19.46 -2.97
N LEU A 171 6.41 19.79 -2.49
CA LEU A 171 5.93 21.16 -2.36
C LEU A 171 6.81 22.01 -1.44
N THR A 172 7.33 21.46 -0.36
CA THR A 172 8.22 22.19 0.57
C THR A 172 9.55 22.54 -0.05
N ARG A 173 9.99 21.80 -1.08
CA ARG A 173 11.27 22.01 -1.77
C ARG A 173 11.17 22.84 -3.03
N CYS A 174 9.98 22.97 -3.60
CA CYS A 174 9.75 23.78 -4.78
C CYS A 174 9.80 25.27 -4.46
N ASN A 175 10.19 26.06 -5.48
CA ASN A 175 10.08 27.50 -5.44
C ASN A 175 8.61 27.92 -5.19
N LYS A 176 8.39 29.06 -4.53
CA LYS A 176 7.04 29.56 -4.18
C LYS A 176 6.09 29.58 -5.38
N ALA A 177 6.55 30.07 -6.54
CA ALA A 177 5.74 30.10 -7.76
C ALA A 177 5.28 28.70 -8.21
N VAL A 178 6.21 27.74 -8.26
CA VAL A 178 5.89 26.34 -8.64
C VAL A 178 4.94 25.70 -7.63
N ARG A 179 5.12 25.98 -6.34
CA ARG A 179 4.22 25.50 -5.27
C ARG A 179 2.79 25.97 -5.51
N TYR A 180 2.57 27.25 -5.78
CA TYR A 180 1.24 27.79 -6.03
C TYR A 180 0.60 27.21 -7.29
N ILE A 181 1.38 26.99 -8.35
CA ILE A 181 0.89 26.33 -9.58
C ILE A 181 0.43 24.90 -9.27
N ILE A 182 1.25 24.11 -8.57
CA ILE A 182 0.88 22.71 -8.21
C ILE A 182 -0.36 22.70 -7.31
N MET A 183 -0.44 23.59 -6.31
CA MET A 183 -1.61 23.69 -5.46
C MET A 183 -2.87 24.07 -6.23
N ALA A 184 -2.78 25.00 -7.18
CA ALA A 184 -3.90 25.38 -8.02
C ALA A 184 -4.40 24.20 -8.88
N VAL A 185 -3.48 23.41 -9.46
CA VAL A 185 -3.81 22.21 -10.25
C VAL A 185 -4.43 21.11 -9.38
N LEU A 186 -4.04 20.97 -8.11
CA LEU A 186 -4.59 19.96 -7.20
C LEU A 186 -5.98 20.34 -6.65
N ILE A 187 -6.35 21.61 -6.71
CA ILE A 187 -7.66 22.11 -6.22
C ILE A 187 -8.69 22.17 -7.37
N ALA A 188 -8.25 22.36 -8.62
CA ALA A 188 -9.11 22.38 -9.81
C ALA A 188 -9.61 21.00 -10.22
#